data_4cf5ca67f0c314590cda171e70c74834
#
_entry.id   4cf5ca67f0c314590cda171e70c74834
#
_cell.length_a   1.000
_cell.length_b   1.000
_cell.length_c   1.000
_cell.angle_alpha   90.00
_cell.angle_beta   90.00
_cell.angle_gamma   90.00
#
_symmetry.space_group_name_H-M   'P 1'
#
loop_
_entity.id
_entity.type
_entity.pdbx_description
1 polymer ?
#
loop_
_entity_poly.entity_id
_entity_poly.type
_entity_poly.pdbx_seq_one_letter_code
_entity_poly.pdbx_strand_id
1 'polypeptide(L)'
;MPSHSELVTNKPVRLVIAEGHEIVLLGLERFLGSLEDFTVVSTATDCQGSLAAIRAHRPDVAILDIRLPAESGLEVAGAIMREGLPTRIVLVGETINDRESLEALRLGIHGILLKEMAPRQLVQCIRKVHAGGHWVEQESLRRVVENLLREEASPRPVSLALTLAEIRVAGVVAQGARNKEIADHLGVSESTVKNHLHNIYTKLNVSSRRELVRWYRTVPHPNGSQSHRHFSNIAGTTPGSRSMDVYVAAPGARRSTGH
;
A
#
# COMPACT_ATOMS: atom_id res chain seq x y z
N MET A 1 12.33 -46.63 -41.11
CA MET A 1 11.34 -45.95 -40.26
C MET A 1 11.99 -44.72 -39.66
N PRO A 2 11.83 -43.53 -40.21
CA PRO A 2 12.39 -42.32 -39.57
C PRO A 2 11.48 -41.92 -38.44
N SER A 3 12.08 -41.80 -37.24
CA SER A 3 11.48 -41.27 -36.03
C SER A 3 11.05 -39.81 -36.27
N HIS A 4 9.76 -39.54 -36.22
CA HIS A 4 9.23 -38.19 -36.14
C HIS A 4 9.64 -37.60 -34.80
N SER A 5 10.77 -36.92 -34.80
CA SER A 5 11.07 -35.92 -33.79
C SER A 5 10.09 -34.78 -34.03
N GLU A 6 8.96 -34.78 -33.31
CA GLU A 6 8.08 -33.61 -33.24
C GLU A 6 8.92 -32.43 -32.73
N LEU A 7 9.27 -31.54 -33.65
CA LEU A 7 9.73 -30.20 -33.35
C LEU A 7 8.55 -29.51 -32.65
N VAL A 8 8.50 -29.60 -31.33
CA VAL A 8 7.69 -28.69 -30.51
C VAL A 8 8.25 -27.31 -30.78
N THR A 9 7.67 -26.62 -31.74
CA THR A 9 7.92 -25.18 -31.99
C THR A 9 7.40 -24.45 -30.77
N ASN A 10 8.27 -24.33 -29.76
CA ASN A 10 7.93 -23.59 -28.55
C ASN A 10 7.83 -22.12 -28.95
N LYS A 11 6.59 -21.60 -29.02
CA LYS A 11 6.34 -20.22 -29.40
C LYS A 11 7.05 -19.31 -28.40
N PRO A 12 7.79 -18.29 -28.86
CA PRO A 12 8.51 -17.38 -27.97
C PRO A 12 7.56 -16.75 -26.94
N VAL A 13 8.02 -16.64 -25.70
CA VAL A 13 7.27 -15.99 -24.60
C VAL A 13 7.15 -14.50 -24.92
N ARG A 14 5.93 -14.01 -24.98
CA ARG A 14 5.63 -12.61 -25.30
C ARG A 14 5.75 -11.74 -24.06
N LEU A 15 6.60 -10.71 -24.14
CA LEU A 15 6.93 -9.86 -23.02
C LEU A 15 6.45 -8.42 -23.25
N VAL A 16 5.93 -7.78 -22.21
CA VAL A 16 5.86 -6.32 -22.09
C VAL A 16 6.80 -5.91 -20.97
N ILE A 17 7.58 -4.84 -21.20
CA ILE A 17 8.54 -4.30 -20.25
C ILE A 17 8.11 -2.88 -19.88
N ALA A 18 7.93 -2.61 -18.59
CA ALA A 18 7.64 -1.30 -18.04
C ALA A 18 8.78 -0.86 -17.12
N GLU A 19 9.48 0.19 -17.51
CA GLU A 19 10.66 0.71 -16.81
C GLU A 19 10.77 2.23 -17.03
N GLY A 20 10.83 2.99 -15.93
CA GLY A 20 10.85 4.44 -15.98
C GLY A 20 12.14 5.06 -16.49
N HIS A 21 13.26 4.31 -16.43
CA HIS A 21 14.57 4.77 -16.90
C HIS A 21 14.83 4.28 -18.31
N GLU A 22 14.81 5.17 -19.29
CA GLU A 22 14.93 4.82 -20.71
C GLU A 22 16.17 3.98 -21.06
N ILE A 23 17.32 4.26 -20.42
CA ILE A 23 18.55 3.52 -20.68
C ILE A 23 18.47 2.07 -20.18
N VAL A 24 17.78 1.85 -19.05
CA VAL A 24 17.52 0.52 -18.49
C VAL A 24 16.53 -0.22 -19.36
N LEU A 25 15.46 0.45 -19.77
CA LEU A 25 14.44 -0.08 -20.68
C LEU A 25 15.06 -0.57 -22.00
N LEU A 26 15.88 0.26 -22.66
CA LEU A 26 16.62 -0.11 -23.87
C LEU A 26 17.55 -1.30 -23.64
N GLY A 27 18.24 -1.34 -22.49
CA GLY A 27 19.10 -2.46 -22.11
C GLY A 27 18.32 -3.76 -21.98
N LEU A 28 17.20 -3.74 -21.28
CA LEU A 28 16.33 -4.91 -21.07
C LEU A 28 15.70 -5.37 -22.39
N GLU A 29 15.19 -4.44 -23.20
CA GLU A 29 14.60 -4.74 -24.52
C GLU A 29 15.61 -5.46 -25.41
N ARG A 30 16.82 -4.90 -25.55
CA ARG A 30 17.88 -5.51 -26.38
C ARG A 30 18.34 -6.85 -25.82
N PHE A 31 18.55 -6.95 -24.51
CA PHE A 31 19.01 -8.15 -23.87
C PHE A 31 18.00 -9.29 -24.02
N LEU A 32 16.72 -9.05 -23.66
CA LEU A 32 15.68 -10.08 -23.75
C LEU A 32 15.31 -10.38 -25.21
N GLY A 33 15.29 -9.37 -26.09
CA GLY A 33 15.02 -9.55 -27.52
C GLY A 33 16.14 -10.27 -28.28
N SER A 34 17.35 -10.42 -27.69
CA SER A 34 18.44 -11.20 -28.30
C SER A 34 18.32 -12.71 -28.03
N LEU A 35 17.39 -13.12 -27.15
CA LEU A 35 17.17 -14.50 -26.79
C LEU A 35 16.02 -15.09 -27.64
N GLU A 36 16.25 -16.24 -28.27
CA GLU A 36 15.31 -16.87 -29.20
C GLU A 36 13.98 -17.28 -28.56
N ASP A 37 13.96 -17.50 -27.26
CA ASP A 37 12.79 -17.92 -26.51
C ASP A 37 11.91 -16.75 -26.01
N PHE A 38 12.27 -15.50 -26.30
CA PHE A 38 11.50 -14.31 -25.92
C PHE A 38 11.18 -13.39 -27.11
N THR A 39 10.05 -12.73 -27.01
CA THR A 39 9.66 -11.64 -27.93
C THR A 39 9.14 -10.46 -27.10
N VAL A 40 9.85 -9.34 -27.11
CA VAL A 40 9.36 -8.09 -26.51
C VAL A 40 8.35 -7.48 -27.48
N VAL A 41 7.08 -7.51 -27.10
CA VAL A 41 5.97 -7.05 -27.95
C VAL A 41 5.64 -5.57 -27.75
N SER A 42 6.02 -5.00 -26.61
CA SER A 42 5.90 -3.57 -26.32
C SER A 42 6.73 -3.18 -25.11
N THR A 43 7.07 -1.91 -25.04
CA THR A 43 7.73 -1.28 -23.91
C THR A 43 6.93 -0.05 -23.45
N ALA A 44 7.07 0.35 -22.18
CA ALA A 44 6.43 1.54 -21.63
C ALA A 44 7.31 2.17 -20.55
N THR A 45 7.19 3.48 -20.35
CA THR A 45 7.97 4.23 -19.36
C THR A 45 7.14 4.72 -18.17
N ASP A 46 5.81 4.51 -18.20
CA ASP A 46 4.89 4.93 -17.16
C ASP A 46 3.75 3.91 -16.95
N CYS A 47 2.95 4.11 -15.91
CA CYS A 47 1.87 3.19 -15.54
C CYS A 47 0.75 3.13 -16.58
N GLN A 48 0.37 4.28 -17.15
CA GLN A 48 -0.72 4.35 -18.12
C GLN A 48 -0.35 3.63 -19.41
N GLY A 49 0.83 3.92 -19.95
CA GLY A 49 1.38 3.24 -21.13
C GLY A 49 1.55 1.74 -20.91
N SER A 50 2.03 1.35 -19.71
CA SER A 50 2.19 -0.06 -19.33
C SER A 50 0.86 -0.81 -19.40
N LEU A 51 -0.18 -0.26 -18.77
CA LEU A 51 -1.50 -0.89 -18.73
C LEU A 51 -2.14 -0.93 -20.12
N ALA A 52 -1.99 0.15 -20.91
CA ALA A 52 -2.46 0.19 -22.30
C ALA A 52 -1.77 -0.87 -23.16
N ALA A 53 -0.44 -1.01 -23.06
CA ALA A 53 0.33 -2.02 -23.78
C ALA A 53 -0.09 -3.45 -23.40
N ILE A 54 -0.27 -3.72 -22.10
CA ILE A 54 -0.68 -5.03 -21.61
C ILE A 54 -2.08 -5.41 -22.11
N ARG A 55 -3.03 -4.47 -22.08
CA ARG A 55 -4.40 -4.67 -22.60
C ARG A 55 -4.41 -4.96 -24.10
N ALA A 56 -3.62 -4.19 -24.87
CA ALA A 56 -3.55 -4.31 -26.31
C ALA A 56 -2.85 -5.59 -26.78
N HIS A 57 -1.71 -5.92 -26.17
CA HIS A 57 -0.87 -7.01 -26.63
C HIS A 57 -1.12 -8.34 -25.93
N ARG A 58 -1.75 -8.31 -24.74
CA ARG A 58 -1.99 -9.50 -23.89
C ARG A 58 -0.73 -10.40 -23.84
N PRO A 59 0.37 -9.90 -23.26
CA PRO A 59 1.61 -10.65 -23.17
C PRO A 59 1.48 -11.83 -22.24
N ASP A 60 2.36 -12.83 -22.39
CA ASP A 60 2.44 -13.96 -21.46
C ASP A 60 3.00 -13.50 -20.10
N VAL A 61 4.02 -12.61 -20.14
CA VAL A 61 4.64 -12.04 -18.95
C VAL A 61 4.81 -10.52 -19.09
N ALA A 62 4.45 -9.78 -18.05
CA ALA A 62 4.75 -8.37 -17.90
C ALA A 62 5.86 -8.19 -16.85
N ILE A 63 6.92 -7.52 -17.22
CA ILE A 63 8.02 -7.10 -16.34
C ILE A 63 7.74 -5.65 -15.97
N LEU A 64 7.52 -5.39 -14.69
CA LEU A 64 7.11 -4.06 -14.21
C LEU A 64 8.13 -3.54 -13.18
N ASP A 65 8.71 -2.38 -13.46
CA ASP A 65 9.44 -1.66 -12.41
C ASP A 65 8.47 -1.24 -11.30
N ILE A 66 8.84 -1.50 -10.05
CA ILE A 66 8.07 -1.06 -8.90
C ILE A 66 8.01 0.47 -8.78
N ARG A 67 9.01 1.18 -9.33
CA ARG A 67 9.16 2.65 -9.30
C ARG A 67 8.84 3.29 -10.66
N LEU A 68 7.66 3.06 -11.19
CA LEU A 68 7.23 3.76 -12.40
C LEU A 68 6.86 5.22 -12.08
N PRO A 69 7.06 6.16 -13.04
CA PRO A 69 6.61 7.53 -12.89
C PRO A 69 5.10 7.64 -12.63
N ALA A 70 4.73 8.60 -11.81
CA ALA A 70 3.40 8.95 -11.35
C ALA A 70 2.77 7.94 -10.36
N GLU A 71 2.88 6.65 -10.61
CA GLU A 71 2.28 5.59 -9.79
C GLU A 71 3.26 4.42 -9.63
N SER A 72 2.93 3.45 -8.79
CA SER A 72 3.74 2.25 -8.57
C SER A 72 3.42 1.14 -9.56
N GLY A 73 4.42 0.34 -9.96
CA GLY A 73 4.18 -0.90 -10.71
C GLY A 73 3.23 -1.88 -10.00
N LEU A 74 3.09 -1.78 -8.67
CA LEU A 74 2.08 -2.54 -7.90
C LEU A 74 0.65 -2.12 -8.26
N GLU A 75 0.41 -0.85 -8.58
CA GLU A 75 -0.92 -0.38 -9.00
C GLU A 75 -1.29 -0.90 -10.38
N VAL A 76 -0.30 -0.94 -11.31
CA VAL A 76 -0.45 -1.60 -12.62
C VAL A 76 -0.76 -3.08 -12.43
N ALA A 77 -0.01 -3.77 -11.58
CA ALA A 77 -0.23 -5.17 -11.25
C ALA A 77 -1.64 -5.41 -10.67
N GLY A 78 -2.06 -4.57 -9.73
CA GLY A 78 -3.41 -4.60 -9.16
C GLY A 78 -4.52 -4.40 -10.20
N ALA A 79 -4.32 -3.53 -11.19
CA ALA A 79 -5.24 -3.34 -12.30
C ALA A 79 -5.33 -4.58 -13.19
N ILE A 80 -4.19 -5.18 -13.56
CA ILE A 80 -4.14 -6.42 -14.33
C ILE A 80 -4.93 -7.54 -13.65
N MET A 81 -4.73 -7.71 -12.33
CA MET A 81 -5.43 -8.74 -11.54
C MET A 81 -6.93 -8.46 -11.45
N ARG A 82 -7.34 -7.21 -11.19
CA ARG A 82 -8.78 -6.83 -11.16
C ARG A 82 -9.49 -7.03 -12.49
N GLU A 83 -8.79 -6.82 -13.59
CA GLU A 83 -9.33 -7.02 -14.95
C GLU A 83 -9.31 -8.48 -15.39
N GLY A 84 -8.75 -9.38 -14.59
CA GLY A 84 -8.65 -10.81 -14.93
C GLY A 84 -7.82 -11.07 -16.18
N LEU A 85 -6.81 -10.23 -16.47
CA LEU A 85 -5.94 -10.43 -17.62
C LEU A 85 -5.03 -11.66 -17.37
N PRO A 86 -4.83 -12.53 -18.37
CA PRO A 86 -4.06 -13.77 -18.19
C PRO A 86 -2.55 -13.55 -18.10
N THR A 87 -2.11 -12.30 -18.11
CA THR A 87 -0.71 -11.90 -18.06
C THR A 87 -0.09 -12.19 -16.71
N ARG A 88 1.01 -12.89 -16.66
CA ARG A 88 1.79 -13.13 -15.44
C ARG A 88 2.68 -11.94 -15.16
N ILE A 89 2.94 -11.65 -13.89
CA ILE A 89 3.62 -10.42 -13.49
C ILE A 89 4.94 -10.77 -12.81
N VAL A 90 6.01 -10.10 -13.24
CA VAL A 90 7.32 -10.05 -12.59
C VAL A 90 7.58 -8.61 -12.20
N LEU A 91 7.66 -8.33 -10.89
CA LEU A 91 8.09 -7.03 -10.36
C LEU A 91 9.61 -6.97 -10.27
N VAL A 92 10.16 -5.84 -10.66
CA VAL A 92 11.60 -5.56 -10.58
C VAL A 92 11.79 -4.22 -9.86
N GLY A 93 12.78 -4.11 -8.99
CA GLY A 93 13.08 -2.87 -8.27
C GLY A 93 14.52 -2.81 -7.80
N GLU A 94 15.07 -1.61 -7.58
CA GLU A 94 16.37 -1.45 -6.92
C GLU A 94 16.31 -1.89 -5.47
N THR A 95 15.23 -1.54 -4.80
CA THR A 95 14.88 -1.97 -3.44
C THR A 95 13.40 -2.29 -3.40
N ILE A 96 13.04 -3.32 -2.67
CA ILE A 96 11.64 -3.71 -2.42
C ILE A 96 11.50 -3.89 -0.92
N ASN A 97 10.72 -3.02 -0.28
CA ASN A 97 10.53 -3.08 1.16
C ASN A 97 9.50 -4.15 1.55
N ASP A 98 9.41 -4.47 2.85
CA ASP A 98 8.55 -5.53 3.36
C ASP A 98 7.07 -5.29 3.06
N ARG A 99 6.61 -4.03 3.09
CA ARG A 99 5.23 -3.67 2.76
C ARG A 99 4.92 -3.93 1.29
N GLU A 100 5.81 -3.53 0.40
CA GLU A 100 5.69 -3.77 -1.05
C GLU A 100 5.74 -5.27 -1.36
N SER A 101 6.62 -6.02 -0.69
CA SER A 101 6.70 -7.48 -0.80
C SER A 101 5.41 -8.16 -0.35
N LEU A 102 4.84 -7.72 0.78
CA LEU A 102 3.58 -8.23 1.30
C LEU A 102 2.40 -7.92 0.36
N GLU A 103 2.35 -6.69 -0.18
CA GLU A 103 1.34 -6.28 -1.14
C GLU A 103 1.43 -7.07 -2.44
N ALA A 104 2.64 -7.28 -2.96
CA ALA A 104 2.89 -8.12 -4.12
C ALA A 104 2.41 -9.57 -3.92
N LEU A 105 2.68 -10.15 -2.75
CA LEU A 105 2.21 -11.49 -2.40
C LEU A 105 0.68 -11.56 -2.28
N ARG A 106 0.04 -10.54 -1.68
CA ARG A 106 -1.43 -10.45 -1.58
C ARG A 106 -2.11 -10.32 -2.94
N LEU A 107 -1.48 -9.60 -3.87
CA LEU A 107 -1.94 -9.50 -5.26
C LEU A 107 -1.70 -10.79 -6.07
N GLY A 108 -0.99 -11.76 -5.52
CA GLY A 108 -0.68 -13.01 -6.25
C GLY A 108 0.35 -12.82 -7.36
N ILE A 109 1.27 -11.84 -7.22
CA ILE A 109 2.32 -11.59 -8.21
C ILE A 109 3.24 -12.80 -8.31
N HIS A 110 3.62 -13.16 -9.53
CA HIS A 110 4.29 -14.41 -9.82
C HIS A 110 5.81 -14.34 -9.63
N GLY A 111 6.43 -13.16 -9.79
CA GLY A 111 7.87 -12.97 -9.62
C GLY A 111 8.23 -11.66 -8.95
N ILE A 112 9.23 -11.68 -8.08
CA ILE A 112 9.81 -10.50 -7.43
C ILE A 112 11.32 -10.60 -7.53
N LEU A 113 11.98 -9.58 -8.08
CA LEU A 113 13.42 -9.51 -8.32
C LEU A 113 14.00 -8.15 -7.99
N LEU A 114 15.26 -8.14 -7.54
CA LEU A 114 16.04 -6.91 -7.42
C LEU A 114 16.82 -6.64 -8.71
N LYS A 115 16.94 -5.36 -9.12
CA LYS A 115 17.67 -4.95 -10.34
C LYS A 115 19.16 -5.26 -10.29
N GLU A 116 19.73 -5.39 -9.09
CA GLU A 116 21.13 -5.79 -8.89
C GLU A 116 21.43 -7.26 -9.19
N MET A 117 20.37 -8.09 -9.34
CA MET A 117 20.53 -9.49 -9.68
C MET A 117 21.12 -9.67 -11.08
N ALA A 118 21.87 -10.76 -11.25
CA ALA A 118 22.47 -11.07 -12.55
C ALA A 118 21.40 -11.24 -13.65
N PRO A 119 21.61 -10.77 -14.88
CA PRO A 119 20.66 -10.90 -15.98
C PRO A 119 20.15 -12.32 -16.22
N ARG A 120 20.97 -13.32 -15.92
CA ARG A 120 20.57 -14.75 -15.98
C ARG A 120 19.44 -15.10 -15.03
N GLN A 121 19.39 -14.48 -13.87
CA GLN A 121 18.31 -14.70 -12.88
C GLN A 121 16.97 -14.15 -13.38
N LEU A 122 16.98 -13.00 -14.07
CA LEU A 122 15.77 -12.46 -14.71
C LEU A 122 15.24 -13.44 -15.77
N VAL A 123 16.12 -13.98 -16.61
CA VAL A 123 15.74 -15.00 -17.62
C VAL A 123 15.14 -16.23 -16.97
N GLN A 124 15.77 -16.76 -15.92
CA GLN A 124 15.27 -17.91 -15.19
C GLN A 124 13.91 -17.63 -14.51
N CYS A 125 13.74 -16.43 -13.94
CA CYS A 125 12.49 -15.99 -13.36
C CYS A 125 11.37 -15.96 -14.40
N ILE A 126 11.59 -15.31 -15.57
CA ILE A 126 10.61 -15.23 -16.65
C ILE A 126 10.18 -16.63 -17.09
N ARG A 127 11.13 -17.53 -17.33
CA ARG A 127 10.86 -18.93 -17.74
C ARG A 127 10.03 -19.66 -16.68
N LYS A 128 10.42 -19.56 -15.41
CA LYS A 128 9.72 -20.22 -14.29
C LYS A 128 8.30 -19.66 -14.13
N VAL A 129 8.15 -18.34 -14.19
CA VAL A 129 6.86 -17.67 -14.09
C VAL A 129 5.97 -18.06 -15.28
N HIS A 130 6.50 -18.05 -16.50
CA HIS A 130 5.75 -18.49 -17.69
C HIS A 130 5.29 -19.94 -17.57
N ALA A 131 6.11 -20.84 -17.01
CA ALA A 131 5.75 -22.24 -16.75
C ALA A 131 4.73 -22.43 -15.61
N GLY A 132 4.24 -21.36 -14.97
CA GLY A 132 3.25 -21.43 -13.89
C GLY A 132 3.84 -21.46 -12.49
N GLY A 133 5.16 -21.38 -12.34
CA GLY A 133 5.82 -21.29 -11.05
C GLY A 133 5.85 -19.86 -10.49
N HIS A 134 6.39 -19.75 -9.27
CA HIS A 134 6.63 -18.47 -8.61
C HIS A 134 8.12 -18.27 -8.37
N TRP A 135 8.55 -17.02 -8.43
CA TRP A 135 9.92 -16.62 -8.13
C TRP A 135 9.91 -15.49 -7.08
N VAL A 136 10.22 -15.85 -5.85
CA VAL A 136 10.38 -14.92 -4.76
C VAL A 136 11.71 -15.21 -4.10
N GLU A 137 12.50 -14.18 -3.85
CA GLU A 137 13.76 -14.34 -3.14
C GLU A 137 13.49 -14.83 -1.70
N GLN A 138 14.25 -15.86 -1.27
CA GLN A 138 14.02 -16.49 0.02
C GLN A 138 14.15 -15.53 1.20
N GLU A 139 15.10 -14.58 1.12
CA GLU A 139 15.32 -13.59 2.18
C GLU A 139 14.16 -12.60 2.28
N SER A 140 13.61 -12.15 1.14
CA SER A 140 12.41 -11.31 1.10
C SER A 140 11.19 -12.06 1.65
N LEU A 141 11.03 -13.33 1.29
CA LEU A 141 9.95 -14.16 1.82
C LEU A 141 10.10 -14.38 3.33
N ARG A 142 11.31 -14.66 3.81
CA ARG A 142 11.61 -14.85 5.23
C ARG A 142 11.25 -13.59 6.03
N ARG A 143 11.67 -12.41 5.57
CA ARG A 143 11.33 -11.12 6.22
C ARG A 143 9.83 -10.87 6.28
N VAL A 144 9.11 -11.14 5.19
CA VAL A 144 7.64 -11.00 5.17
C VAL A 144 6.99 -11.95 6.17
N VAL A 145 7.40 -13.21 6.21
CA VAL A 145 6.88 -14.20 7.16
C VAL A 145 7.22 -13.80 8.61
N GLU A 146 8.45 -13.38 8.90
CA GLU A 146 8.84 -12.90 10.23
C GLU A 146 8.03 -11.68 10.66
N ASN A 147 7.75 -10.75 9.73
CA ASN A 147 6.93 -9.58 10.02
C ASN A 147 5.47 -9.95 10.25
N LEU A 148 4.90 -10.86 9.46
CA LEU A 148 3.54 -11.39 9.69
C LEU A 148 3.44 -12.08 11.05
N LEU A 149 4.42 -12.92 11.41
CA LEU A 149 4.47 -13.57 12.71
C LEU A 149 4.66 -12.57 13.86
N ARG A 150 5.43 -11.50 13.64
CA ARG A 150 5.55 -10.38 14.60
C ARG A 150 4.26 -9.57 14.70
N GLU A 151 3.56 -9.36 13.60
CA GLU A 151 2.25 -8.68 13.58
C GLU A 151 1.17 -9.53 14.27
N GLU A 152 1.24 -10.86 14.15
CA GLU A 152 0.35 -11.77 14.90
C GLU A 152 0.75 -11.88 16.39
N ALA A 153 2.05 -11.79 16.69
CA ALA A 153 2.57 -11.82 18.06
C ALA A 153 2.58 -10.43 18.73
N SER A 154 2.57 -9.35 17.96
CA SER A 154 2.41 -8.00 18.48
C SER A 154 0.92 -7.65 18.48
N PRO A 155 0.41 -7.04 19.56
CA PRO A 155 -0.91 -6.46 19.49
C PRO A 155 -0.92 -5.49 18.31
N ARG A 156 -1.80 -5.73 17.32
CA ARG A 156 -1.97 -4.91 16.10
C ARG A 156 -1.84 -3.45 16.47
N PRO A 157 -1.08 -2.62 15.70
CA PRO A 157 -1.05 -1.20 15.96
C PRO A 157 -2.50 -0.72 15.89
N VAL A 158 -3.02 -0.35 17.02
CA VAL A 158 -4.44 -0.21 17.33
C VAL A 158 -5.08 0.96 16.60
N SER A 159 -4.29 1.80 15.93
CA SER A 159 -4.76 2.83 15.00
C SER A 159 -5.49 2.27 13.78
N LEU A 160 -5.24 0.98 13.41
CA LEU A 160 -5.94 0.29 12.31
C LEU A 160 -7.18 -0.50 12.78
N ALA A 161 -7.35 -0.74 14.09
CA ALA A 161 -8.49 -1.47 14.63
C ALA A 161 -9.70 -0.56 14.88
N LEU A 162 -9.49 0.72 15.16
CA LEU A 162 -10.53 1.68 15.46
C LEU A 162 -10.81 2.62 14.28
N THR A 163 -12.09 2.88 14.03
CA THR A 163 -12.52 3.94 13.11
C THR A 163 -12.20 5.32 13.68
N LEU A 164 -12.18 6.37 12.84
CA LEU A 164 -11.97 7.75 13.28
C LEU A 164 -12.97 8.20 14.36
N ALA A 165 -14.22 7.73 14.31
CA ALA A 165 -15.22 8.00 15.32
C ALA A 165 -14.87 7.31 16.65
N GLU A 166 -14.44 6.05 16.61
CA GLU A 166 -14.03 5.29 17.78
C GLU A 166 -12.75 5.87 18.41
N ILE A 167 -11.78 6.35 17.61
CA ILE A 167 -10.58 7.04 18.11
C ILE A 167 -10.97 8.31 18.86
N ARG A 168 -11.90 9.11 18.32
CA ARG A 168 -12.39 10.33 18.99
C ARG A 168 -13.08 9.99 20.31
N VAL A 169 -13.96 8.98 20.33
CA VAL A 169 -14.60 8.50 21.57
C VAL A 169 -13.57 8.04 22.58
N ALA A 170 -12.59 7.21 22.18
CA ALA A 170 -11.52 6.72 23.06
C ALA A 170 -10.68 7.87 23.64
N GLY A 171 -10.39 8.92 22.84
CA GLY A 171 -9.67 10.11 23.28
C GLY A 171 -10.40 10.88 24.37
N VAL A 172 -11.70 11.10 24.22
CA VAL A 172 -12.52 11.80 25.22
C VAL A 172 -12.71 10.95 26.50
N VAL A 173 -12.81 9.62 26.34
CA VAL A 173 -12.79 8.65 27.46
C VAL A 173 -11.49 8.71 28.25
N ALA A 174 -10.35 8.83 27.56
CA ALA A 174 -9.02 8.91 28.19
C ALA A 174 -8.82 10.19 29.03
N GLN A 175 -9.61 11.25 28.75
CA GLN A 175 -9.68 12.48 29.52
C GLN A 175 -10.58 12.37 30.74
N GLY A 176 -11.28 11.24 30.94
CA GLY A 176 -12.12 10.96 32.10
C GLY A 176 -13.59 11.35 31.94
N ALA A 177 -14.02 11.84 30.77
CA ALA A 177 -15.39 12.30 30.53
C ALA A 177 -16.43 11.16 30.66
N ARG A 178 -17.62 11.44 31.20
CA ARG A 178 -18.74 10.47 31.28
C ARG A 178 -19.46 10.36 29.92
N ASN A 179 -20.23 9.29 29.71
CA ASN A 179 -20.89 9.04 28.41
C ASN A 179 -21.79 10.20 27.96
N LYS A 180 -22.46 10.88 28.88
CA LYS A 180 -23.27 12.08 28.61
C LYS A 180 -22.40 13.22 28.08
N GLU A 181 -21.26 13.48 28.72
CA GLU A 181 -20.31 14.53 28.32
C GLU A 181 -19.67 14.22 26.97
N ILE A 182 -19.42 12.94 26.69
CA ILE A 182 -18.93 12.47 25.38
C ILE A 182 -19.99 12.67 24.31
N ALA A 183 -21.26 12.37 24.63
CA ALA A 183 -22.39 12.53 23.73
C ALA A 183 -22.56 14.01 23.35
N ASP A 184 -22.55 14.89 24.34
CA ASP A 184 -22.66 16.33 24.18
C ASP A 184 -21.47 16.89 23.37
N HIS A 185 -20.24 16.45 23.67
CA HIS A 185 -19.01 16.89 22.98
C HIS A 185 -18.95 16.47 21.51
N LEU A 186 -19.47 15.29 21.18
CA LEU A 186 -19.43 14.73 19.83
C LEU A 186 -20.72 14.97 19.01
N GLY A 187 -21.75 15.58 19.62
CA GLY A 187 -23.04 15.85 18.96
C GLY A 187 -23.82 14.55 18.66
N VAL A 188 -23.74 13.52 19.50
CA VAL A 188 -24.39 12.22 19.31
C VAL A 188 -25.21 11.85 20.55
N SER A 189 -26.03 10.78 20.46
CA SER A 189 -26.77 10.28 21.63
C SER A 189 -25.88 9.45 22.57
N GLU A 190 -26.26 9.38 23.88
CA GLU A 190 -25.56 8.49 24.82
C GLU A 190 -25.61 7.00 24.38
N SER A 191 -26.69 6.59 23.72
CA SER A 191 -26.79 5.23 23.19
C SER A 191 -25.76 4.98 22.07
N THR A 192 -25.51 5.97 21.22
CA THR A 192 -24.46 5.92 20.19
C THR A 192 -23.08 5.80 20.83
N VAL A 193 -22.82 6.57 21.91
CA VAL A 193 -21.55 6.46 22.65
C VAL A 193 -21.38 5.07 23.27
N LYS A 194 -22.45 4.49 23.86
CA LYS A 194 -22.40 3.11 24.40
C LYS A 194 -22.08 2.08 23.31
N ASN A 195 -22.66 2.22 22.14
CA ASN A 195 -22.37 1.33 21.00
C ASN A 195 -20.91 1.47 20.52
N HIS A 196 -20.40 2.69 20.41
CA HIS A 196 -18.99 2.89 20.10
C HIS A 196 -18.07 2.27 21.15
N LEU A 197 -18.37 2.45 22.44
CA LEU A 197 -17.58 1.85 23.52
C LEU A 197 -17.62 0.32 23.48
N HIS A 198 -18.77 -0.29 23.21
CA HIS A 198 -18.87 -1.74 23.04
C HIS A 198 -17.98 -2.23 21.90
N ASN A 199 -18.04 -1.57 20.73
CA ASN A 199 -17.20 -1.90 19.59
C ASN A 199 -15.72 -1.71 19.89
N ILE A 200 -15.34 -0.62 20.58
CA ILE A 200 -13.98 -0.35 21.00
C ILE A 200 -13.48 -1.47 21.93
N TYR A 201 -14.27 -1.85 22.93
CA TYR A 201 -13.89 -2.91 23.87
C TYR A 201 -13.67 -4.25 23.16
N THR A 202 -14.55 -4.60 22.24
CA THR A 202 -14.44 -5.82 21.43
C THR A 202 -13.20 -5.79 20.54
N LYS A 203 -12.98 -4.67 19.83
CA LYS A 203 -11.86 -4.52 18.89
C LYS A 203 -10.51 -4.48 19.57
N LEU A 204 -10.43 -3.91 20.78
CA LEU A 204 -9.21 -3.78 21.56
C LEU A 204 -8.98 -4.95 22.53
N ASN A 205 -9.96 -5.86 22.63
CA ASN A 205 -9.96 -6.94 23.61
C ASN A 205 -9.72 -6.43 25.04
N VAL A 206 -10.38 -5.32 25.41
CA VAL A 206 -10.36 -4.74 26.76
C VAL A 206 -11.73 -4.91 27.42
N SER A 207 -11.74 -5.22 28.71
CA SER A 207 -12.97 -5.55 29.44
C SER A 207 -13.51 -4.39 30.29
N SER A 208 -12.77 -3.30 30.39
CA SER A 208 -13.16 -2.18 31.25
C SER A 208 -12.72 -0.82 30.71
N ARG A 209 -13.45 0.23 31.14
CA ARG A 209 -13.09 1.61 30.86
C ARG A 209 -11.69 1.97 31.37
N ARG A 210 -11.26 1.41 32.51
CA ARG A 210 -9.91 1.64 33.05
C ARG A 210 -8.83 1.04 32.14
N GLU A 211 -9.09 -0.12 31.57
CA GLU A 211 -8.19 -0.75 30.59
C GLU A 211 -8.11 0.06 29.31
N LEU A 212 -9.24 0.58 28.79
CA LEU A 212 -9.25 1.48 27.64
C LEU A 212 -8.42 2.74 27.90
N VAL A 213 -8.54 3.37 29.07
CA VAL A 213 -7.75 4.56 29.44
C VAL A 213 -6.25 4.23 29.52
N ARG A 214 -5.90 3.09 30.14
CA ARG A 214 -4.50 2.62 30.22
C ARG A 214 -3.95 2.41 28.82
N TRP A 215 -4.69 1.70 28.00
CA TRP A 215 -4.35 1.42 26.63
C TRP A 215 -4.13 2.71 25.81
N TYR A 216 -5.06 3.67 25.85
CA TYR A 216 -4.95 4.94 25.11
C TYR A 216 -3.70 5.73 25.47
N ARG A 217 -3.19 5.62 26.70
CA ARG A 217 -1.96 6.30 27.15
C ARG A 217 -0.68 5.62 26.69
N THR A 218 -0.71 4.35 26.30
CA THR A 218 0.45 3.58 25.87
C THR A 218 0.69 3.61 24.37
N VAL A 219 -0.31 4.03 23.58
CA VAL A 219 -0.23 4.06 22.12
C VAL A 219 0.23 5.43 21.64
N PRO A 220 1.22 5.52 20.71
CA PRO A 220 1.58 6.77 20.06
C PRO A 220 0.41 7.26 19.19
N HIS A 221 -0.11 8.46 19.46
CA HIS A 221 -1.16 9.07 18.66
C HIS A 221 -0.54 10.05 17.66
N PRO A 222 -1.00 10.11 16.39
CA PRO A 222 -0.48 11.00 15.37
C PRO A 222 -0.68 12.50 15.67
N ASN A 223 -1.41 12.85 16.74
CA ASN A 223 -1.63 14.22 17.21
C ASN A 223 -1.04 14.48 18.62
N GLY A 224 0.07 13.85 18.98
CA GLY A 224 0.76 14.03 20.25
C GLY A 224 1.65 15.27 20.29
N SER A 225 1.07 16.48 20.21
CA SER A 225 1.70 17.72 20.75
C SER A 225 0.60 18.77 20.91
N GLN A 226 0.34 19.17 22.16
CA GLN A 226 -0.53 20.26 22.59
C GLN A 226 -1.99 19.90 22.93
N SER A 227 -2.22 19.30 24.11
CA SER A 227 -3.48 19.47 24.83
C SER A 227 -3.34 19.15 26.34
N HIS A 228 -2.32 19.67 27.01
CA HIS A 228 -2.26 19.63 28.47
C HIS A 228 -2.61 20.97 29.13
N ARG A 229 -3.30 21.88 28.46
CA ARG A 229 -3.85 23.10 29.10
C ARG A 229 -5.14 23.48 28.41
N HIS A 230 -6.28 23.20 29.01
CA HIS A 230 -7.49 24.03 29.00
C HIS A 230 -8.75 23.21 29.34
N PHE A 231 -8.85 22.72 30.56
CA PHE A 231 -10.16 22.39 31.16
C PHE A 231 -10.16 22.74 32.66
N SER A 232 -9.81 24.00 32.96
CA SER A 232 -10.05 24.57 34.30
C SER A 232 -10.68 25.93 34.13
N ASN A 233 -11.84 26.03 33.51
CA ASN A 233 -12.77 27.15 33.69
C ASN A 233 -13.96 27.02 32.74
N ILE A 234 -14.95 26.20 33.07
CA ILE A 234 -16.32 26.47 32.62
C ILE A 234 -17.27 26.02 33.76
N ALA A 235 -17.30 26.87 34.81
CA ALA A 235 -18.46 27.01 35.66
C ALA A 235 -18.90 28.44 35.52
N GLY A 236 -20.03 28.70 34.84
CA GLY A 236 -20.73 29.97 34.83
C GLY A 236 -20.47 30.84 33.60
N THR A 237 -21.38 30.84 32.64
CA THR A 237 -22.11 32.02 32.16
C THR A 237 -23.01 31.66 30.96
N THR A 238 -24.25 32.08 31.02
CA THR A 238 -25.40 31.93 30.13
C THR A 238 -25.20 32.60 28.75
N PRO A 239 -26.02 32.28 27.71
CA PRO A 239 -25.68 32.51 26.29
C PRO A 239 -26.03 33.91 25.76
N GLY A 240 -25.18 34.38 24.88
CA GLY A 240 -25.42 35.61 24.11
C GLY A 240 -24.66 35.63 22.79
N SER A 241 -25.41 35.39 21.73
CA SER A 241 -25.33 35.90 20.34
C SER A 241 -24.00 36.30 19.67
N ARG A 242 -23.90 35.83 18.39
CA ARG A 242 -23.14 36.38 17.24
C ARG A 242 -21.64 36.03 17.18
N SER A 243 -21.13 35.49 16.13
CA SER A 243 -21.02 35.88 14.74
C SER A 243 -20.16 34.83 14.02
N MET A 244 -20.59 34.49 12.85
CA MET A 244 -19.84 33.75 11.83
C MET A 244 -18.62 34.57 11.42
N ASP A 245 -17.41 34.01 11.45
CA ASP A 245 -16.32 34.46 10.59
C ASP A 245 -15.64 33.29 9.95
N VAL A 246 -15.88 33.22 8.62
CA VAL A 246 -15.25 32.34 7.67
C VAL A 246 -13.85 32.85 7.39
N TYR A 247 -12.81 32.11 7.72
CA TYR A 247 -11.46 32.43 7.26
C TYR A 247 -11.14 31.61 6.00
N VAL A 248 -11.27 32.31 4.86
CA VAL A 248 -10.71 31.92 3.57
C VAL A 248 -9.25 32.38 3.55
N ALA A 249 -8.32 31.45 3.43
CA ALA A 249 -6.93 31.79 3.17
C ALA A 249 -6.73 31.96 1.66
N ALA A 250 -6.34 33.14 1.23
CA ALA A 250 -5.91 33.45 -0.13
C ALA A 250 -4.36 33.37 -0.26
N PRO A 251 -3.84 33.02 -1.44
CA PRO A 251 -2.41 32.86 -1.69
C PRO A 251 -1.75 34.11 -2.24
N GLY A 252 -0.48 34.28 -1.93
CA GLY A 252 0.46 34.96 -2.82
C GLY A 252 0.79 36.41 -2.49
N ALA A 253 2.07 36.64 -2.28
CA ALA A 253 2.75 37.81 -2.86
C ALA A 253 4.27 37.62 -2.83
N ARG A 254 4.85 37.55 -4.03
CA ARG A 254 6.28 37.77 -4.30
C ARG A 254 6.68 39.16 -3.86
N ARG A 255 7.84 39.34 -3.26
CA ARG A 255 8.62 40.59 -3.34
C ARG A 255 10.06 40.27 -3.76
N SER A 256 10.42 40.79 -4.89
CA SER A 256 11.75 41.05 -5.38
C SER A 256 12.32 42.32 -4.71
N THR A 257 13.59 42.28 -4.41
CA THR A 257 14.60 43.38 -4.43
C THR A 257 15.93 42.68 -4.20
N GLY A 258 16.94 42.70 -5.03
CA GLY A 258 17.61 43.86 -5.65
C GLY A 258 18.77 44.32 -4.80
N HIS A 259 19.90 43.68 -4.95
CA HIS A 259 21.19 44.32 -5.17
C HIS A 259 22.24 43.27 -5.52
#